data_85dafaf1fe5bee425093ba50a33456d8
#
_entry.id   85dafaf1fe5bee425093ba50a33456d8
#
_cell.length_a   1.000
_cell.length_b   1.000
_cell.length_c   1.000
_cell.angle_alpha   90.00
_cell.angle_beta   90.00
_cell.angle_gamma   90.00
#
_symmetry.space_group_name_H-M   'P 1'
#
loop_
_entity.id
_entity.type
_entity.pdbx_description
1 polymer ?
#
loop_
_entity_poly.entity_id
_entity_poly.type
_entity_poly.pdbx_seq_one_letter_code
_entity_poly.pdbx_strand_id
1 'polypeptide(L)'
;ISELRKTLLDEDTKMFERMRAVFSLRNDRSSQAVSALCEGFGASSALLRHELAYVLGQMQDNLAVPTLMEVLSNEAEHVMVRHEAAEALGAIGDRSARPVLEKFLSDPLPEVSESCEVALDLLSLCDEPTEIDW
;
A
#
# COMPACT_ATOMS: atom_id res chain seq x y z
N ILE A 1 -12.78 5.14 15.50
CA ILE A 1 -12.45 4.36 14.32
C ILE A 1 -13.69 3.98 13.53
N SER A 2 -14.73 3.55 14.18
CA SER A 2 -15.89 3.07 13.42
C SER A 2 -16.54 4.19 12.59
N GLU A 3 -16.54 5.43 13.09
CA GLU A 3 -17.06 6.55 12.31
C GLU A 3 -16.15 6.91 11.14
N LEU A 4 -14.84 6.87 11.36
CA LEU A 4 -13.90 7.13 10.27
C LEU A 4 -13.99 6.06 9.19
N ARG A 5 -14.12 4.81 9.60
CA ARG A 5 -14.27 3.71 8.66
C ARG A 5 -15.54 3.89 7.82
N LYS A 6 -16.63 4.26 8.48
CA LYS A 6 -17.89 4.45 7.79
C LYS A 6 -17.80 5.58 6.76
N THR A 7 -17.18 6.70 7.14
CA THR A 7 -16.98 7.82 6.24
C THR A 7 -16.13 7.42 5.04
N LEU A 8 -15.04 6.69 5.30
CA LEU A 8 -14.13 6.27 4.24
C LEU A 8 -14.85 5.38 3.22
N LEU A 9 -15.67 4.44 3.71
CA LEU A 9 -16.26 3.42 2.83
C LEU A 9 -17.55 3.88 2.15
N ASP A 10 -18.07 5.06 2.51
CA ASP A 10 -19.34 5.53 1.97
C ASP A 10 -19.12 6.22 0.61
N GLU A 11 -19.59 5.58 -0.45
CA GLU A 11 -19.42 6.11 -1.81
C GLU A 11 -20.19 7.41 -2.04
N ASP A 12 -21.16 7.71 -1.21
CA ASP A 12 -21.95 8.94 -1.34
C ASP A 12 -21.35 10.11 -0.57
N THR A 13 -20.36 9.88 0.27
CA THR A 13 -19.69 10.93 1.02
C THR A 13 -18.74 11.68 0.08
N LYS A 14 -18.63 12.99 0.26
CA LYS A 14 -17.75 13.80 -0.58
C LYS A 14 -16.31 13.33 -0.45
N MET A 15 -15.59 13.34 -1.55
CA MET A 15 -14.22 12.87 -1.58
C MET A 15 -13.34 13.59 -0.56
N PHE A 16 -13.56 14.87 -0.37
CA PHE A 16 -12.82 15.65 0.62
C PHE A 16 -12.96 15.04 2.03
N GLU A 17 -14.17 14.63 2.39
CA GLU A 17 -14.40 14.03 3.72
C GLU A 17 -13.78 12.65 3.80
N ARG A 18 -13.86 11.90 2.71
CA ARG A 18 -13.26 10.56 2.68
C ARG A 18 -11.73 10.66 2.82
N MET A 19 -11.12 11.62 2.16
CA MET A 19 -9.68 11.84 2.28
C MET A 19 -9.29 12.25 3.69
N ARG A 20 -10.11 13.09 4.34
CA ARG A 20 -9.84 13.44 5.73
C ARG A 20 -9.88 12.23 6.63
N ALA A 21 -10.83 11.32 6.35
CA ALA A 21 -10.89 10.07 7.13
C ALA A 21 -9.63 9.23 6.93
N VAL A 22 -9.09 9.18 5.70
CA VAL A 22 -7.86 8.47 5.42
C VAL A 22 -6.72 9.01 6.29
N PHE A 23 -6.56 10.33 6.32
CA PHE A 23 -5.44 10.91 7.08
C PHE A 23 -5.64 10.78 8.59
N SER A 24 -6.88 10.82 9.06
CA SER A 24 -7.14 10.58 10.47
C SER A 24 -6.83 9.14 10.86
N LEU A 25 -7.17 8.19 10.00
CA LEU A 25 -6.84 6.78 10.24
C LEU A 25 -5.33 6.56 10.20
N ARG A 26 -4.64 7.22 9.26
CA ARG A 26 -3.18 7.14 9.21
C ARG A 26 -2.56 7.57 10.53
N ASN A 27 -3.07 8.68 11.09
CA ASN A 27 -2.52 9.21 12.34
C ASN A 27 -2.87 8.37 13.55
N ASP A 28 -3.97 7.63 13.50
CA ASP A 28 -4.38 6.75 14.59
C ASP A 28 -3.42 5.58 14.77
N ARG A 29 -2.98 4.98 13.68
CA ARG A 29 -1.96 3.93 13.63
C ARG A 29 -2.32 2.62 14.35
N SER A 30 -3.55 2.46 14.79
CA SER A 30 -3.97 1.19 15.40
C SER A 30 -4.19 0.13 14.33
N SER A 31 -4.26 -1.13 14.75
CA SER A 31 -4.53 -2.21 13.82
C SER A 31 -5.92 -2.06 13.19
N GLN A 32 -6.87 -1.51 13.96
CA GLN A 32 -8.21 -1.24 13.41
C GLN A 32 -8.15 -0.18 12.32
N ALA A 33 -7.28 0.83 12.49
CA ALA A 33 -7.13 1.86 11.48
C ALA A 33 -6.52 1.29 10.20
N VAL A 34 -5.49 0.44 10.32
CA VAL A 34 -4.88 -0.21 9.17
C VAL A 34 -5.92 -1.07 8.44
N SER A 35 -6.69 -1.84 9.20
CA SER A 35 -7.72 -2.70 8.63
C SER A 35 -8.77 -1.89 7.87
N ALA A 36 -9.20 -0.75 8.43
CA ALA A 36 -10.19 0.11 7.77
C ALA A 36 -9.63 0.67 6.47
N LEU A 37 -8.37 1.10 6.47
CA LEU A 37 -7.74 1.61 5.27
C LEU A 37 -7.67 0.53 4.18
N CYS A 38 -7.35 -0.70 4.57
CA CYS A 38 -7.29 -1.81 3.62
C CYS A 38 -8.65 -2.08 2.99
N GLU A 39 -9.73 -1.94 3.75
CA GLU A 39 -11.06 -2.14 3.19
C GLU A 39 -11.39 -1.09 2.13
N GLY A 40 -10.75 0.06 2.19
CA GLY A 40 -11.00 1.14 1.25
C GLY A 40 -10.64 0.83 -0.19
N PHE A 41 -9.87 -0.22 -0.45
CA PHE A 41 -9.52 -0.56 -1.82
C PHE A 41 -10.73 -1.05 -2.64
N GLY A 42 -11.88 -1.25 -2.01
CA GLY A 42 -13.11 -1.49 -2.74
C GLY A 42 -13.74 -0.23 -3.31
N ALA A 43 -13.19 0.95 -3.03
CA ALA A 43 -13.74 2.20 -3.53
C ALA A 43 -13.65 2.29 -5.04
N SER A 44 -14.64 2.96 -5.65
CA SER A 44 -14.64 3.13 -7.10
C SER A 44 -13.61 4.15 -7.57
N SER A 45 -13.17 5.05 -6.70
CA SER A 45 -12.23 6.11 -7.08
C SER A 45 -10.79 5.61 -7.10
N ALA A 46 -10.15 5.68 -8.27
CA ALA A 46 -8.73 5.32 -8.37
C ALA A 46 -7.88 6.29 -7.57
N LEU A 47 -8.26 7.56 -7.51
CA LEU A 47 -7.53 8.54 -6.72
C LEU A 47 -7.52 8.13 -5.25
N LEU A 48 -8.65 7.71 -4.72
CA LEU A 48 -8.73 7.28 -3.32
C LEU A 48 -7.88 6.02 -3.10
N ARG A 49 -7.97 5.05 -4.02
CA ARG A 49 -7.18 3.83 -3.89
C ARG A 49 -5.68 4.13 -3.94
N HIS A 50 -5.28 5.08 -4.80
CA HIS A 50 -3.88 5.52 -4.86
C HIS A 50 -3.43 6.09 -3.52
N GLU A 51 -4.26 6.94 -2.92
CA GLU A 51 -3.92 7.56 -1.64
C GLU A 51 -3.85 6.52 -0.52
N LEU A 52 -4.74 5.53 -0.56
CA LEU A 52 -4.72 4.45 0.45
C LEU A 52 -3.39 3.69 0.39
N ALA A 53 -2.94 3.34 -0.81
CA ALA A 53 -1.67 2.63 -0.94
C ALA A 53 -0.52 3.48 -0.41
N TYR A 54 -0.55 4.77 -0.70
CA TYR A 54 0.50 5.69 -0.26
C TYR A 54 0.56 5.76 1.27
N VAL A 55 -0.58 5.99 1.93
CA VAL A 55 -0.56 6.12 3.39
C VAL A 55 -0.23 4.81 4.08
N LEU A 56 -0.63 3.68 3.52
CA LEU A 56 -0.27 2.38 4.09
C LEU A 56 1.23 2.16 4.03
N GLY A 57 1.88 2.63 2.95
CA GLY A 57 3.33 2.59 2.88
C GLY A 57 3.97 3.47 3.94
N GLN A 58 3.40 4.65 4.18
CA GLN A 58 3.92 5.55 5.21
C GLN A 58 3.81 4.95 6.60
N MET A 59 2.75 4.20 6.87
CA MET A 59 2.53 3.62 8.20
C MET A 59 3.46 2.46 8.50
N GLN A 60 3.97 1.82 7.46
CA GLN A 60 4.94 0.72 7.59
C GLN A 60 4.46 -0.42 8.49
N ASP A 61 3.16 -0.72 8.44
CA ASP A 61 2.58 -1.77 9.26
C ASP A 61 2.40 -3.03 8.43
N ASN A 62 2.96 -4.13 8.89
CA ASN A 62 2.92 -5.40 8.17
C ASN A 62 1.51 -5.93 7.94
N LEU A 63 0.54 -5.47 8.71
CA LEU A 63 -0.84 -5.90 8.51
C LEU A 63 -1.38 -5.53 7.14
N ALA A 64 -0.82 -4.51 6.48
CA ALA A 64 -1.27 -4.09 5.17
C ALA A 64 -0.68 -4.93 4.04
N VAL A 65 0.34 -5.74 4.30
CA VAL A 65 1.08 -6.43 3.25
C VAL A 65 0.21 -7.34 2.39
N PRO A 66 -0.65 -8.21 2.97
CA PRO A 66 -1.48 -9.06 2.10
C PRO A 66 -2.37 -8.27 1.16
N THR A 67 -2.97 -7.18 1.66
CA THR A 67 -3.85 -6.35 0.83
C THR A 67 -3.06 -5.66 -0.27
N LEU A 68 -1.88 -5.13 0.05
CA LEU A 68 -1.05 -4.45 -0.95
C LEU A 68 -0.56 -5.43 -2.02
N MET A 69 -0.28 -6.67 -1.64
CA MET A 69 0.09 -7.69 -2.61
C MET A 69 -1.05 -7.99 -3.56
N GLU A 70 -2.29 -8.03 -3.06
CA GLU A 70 -3.46 -8.23 -3.91
C GLU A 70 -3.65 -7.06 -4.88
N VAL A 71 -3.46 -5.83 -4.41
CA VAL A 71 -3.60 -4.65 -5.25
C VAL A 71 -2.57 -4.67 -6.37
N LEU A 72 -1.32 -4.97 -6.05
CA LEU A 72 -0.26 -5.05 -7.05
C LEU A 72 -0.56 -6.15 -8.06
N SER A 73 -1.06 -7.28 -7.60
CA SER A 73 -1.31 -8.45 -8.45
C SER A 73 -2.54 -8.29 -9.34
N ASN A 74 -3.39 -7.34 -9.07
CA ASN A 74 -4.61 -7.15 -9.84
C ASN A 74 -4.28 -6.36 -11.10
N GLU A 75 -4.17 -7.08 -12.22
CA GLU A 75 -3.78 -6.43 -13.48
C GLU A 75 -4.87 -5.54 -14.06
N ALA A 76 -6.09 -5.62 -13.53
CA ALA A 76 -7.16 -4.71 -13.92
C ALA A 76 -7.12 -3.40 -13.12
N GLU A 77 -6.28 -3.31 -12.09
CA GLU A 77 -6.19 -2.11 -11.29
C GLU A 77 -5.46 -1.01 -12.07
N HIS A 78 -5.75 0.25 -11.74
CA HIS A 78 -5.10 1.39 -12.36
C HIS A 78 -3.60 1.32 -12.14
N VAL A 79 -2.83 1.64 -13.19
CA VAL A 79 -1.37 1.48 -13.16
C VAL A 79 -0.73 2.26 -12.00
N MET A 80 -1.22 3.45 -11.70
CA MET A 80 -0.63 4.25 -10.62
C MET A 80 -0.98 3.73 -9.24
N VAL A 81 -2.11 3.04 -9.10
CA VAL A 81 -2.44 2.37 -7.83
C VAL A 81 -1.51 1.17 -7.63
N ARG A 82 -1.28 0.41 -8.69
CA ARG A 82 -0.34 -0.72 -8.64
C ARG A 82 1.08 -0.24 -8.33
N HIS A 83 1.48 0.87 -8.93
CA HIS A 83 2.78 1.51 -8.68
C HIS A 83 2.92 1.86 -7.18
N GLU A 84 1.89 2.50 -6.62
CA GLU A 84 1.95 2.88 -5.20
C GLU A 84 1.95 1.66 -4.29
N ALA A 85 1.24 0.59 -4.69
CA ALA A 85 1.25 -0.63 -3.88
C ALA A 85 2.65 -1.25 -3.85
N ALA A 86 3.35 -1.28 -4.99
CA ALA A 86 4.71 -1.79 -5.02
C ALA A 86 5.63 -0.95 -4.17
N GLU A 87 5.51 0.39 -4.26
CA GLU A 87 6.31 1.27 -3.43
C GLU A 87 6.03 1.07 -1.95
N ALA A 88 4.75 0.89 -1.59
CA ALA A 88 4.36 0.67 -0.20
C ALA A 88 4.98 -0.63 0.32
N LEU A 89 4.97 -1.68 -0.49
CA LEU A 89 5.56 -2.95 -0.09
C LEU A 89 7.06 -2.81 0.17
N GLY A 90 7.74 -2.02 -0.66
CA GLY A 90 9.14 -1.74 -0.44
C GLY A 90 9.38 -0.95 0.84
N ALA A 91 8.53 0.04 1.11
CA ALA A 91 8.65 0.87 2.30
C ALA A 91 8.40 0.08 3.58
N ILE A 92 7.47 -0.86 3.54
CA ILE A 92 7.18 -1.69 4.71
C ILE A 92 8.33 -2.68 4.96
N GLY A 93 8.91 -3.22 3.91
CA GLY A 93 10.09 -4.05 4.06
C GLY A 93 9.84 -5.47 4.52
N ASP A 94 8.63 -6.00 4.32
CA ASP A 94 8.30 -7.35 4.74
C ASP A 94 8.73 -8.35 3.66
N ARG A 95 9.54 -9.31 4.03
CA ARG A 95 10.06 -10.30 3.07
C ARG A 95 8.99 -11.12 2.38
N SER A 96 7.83 -11.26 2.99
CA SER A 96 6.76 -12.05 2.38
C SER A 96 6.31 -11.46 1.05
N ALA A 97 6.62 -10.19 0.78
CA ALA A 97 6.27 -9.56 -0.48
C ALA A 97 7.24 -9.90 -1.61
N ARG A 98 8.41 -10.48 -1.30
CA ARG A 98 9.43 -10.72 -2.32
C ARG A 98 8.93 -11.54 -3.52
N PRO A 99 8.24 -12.68 -3.33
CA PRO A 99 7.81 -13.46 -4.51
C PRO A 99 6.89 -12.68 -5.44
N VAL A 100 5.99 -11.86 -4.88
CA VAL A 100 5.07 -11.07 -5.70
C VAL A 100 5.84 -9.98 -6.44
N LEU A 101 6.76 -9.31 -5.77
CA LEU A 101 7.56 -8.27 -6.41
C LEU A 101 8.42 -8.87 -7.53
N GLU A 102 8.98 -10.05 -7.32
CA GLU A 102 9.78 -10.71 -8.34
C GLU A 102 8.92 -11.08 -9.55
N LYS A 103 7.70 -11.53 -9.30
CA LYS A 103 6.80 -11.91 -10.38
C LYS A 103 6.52 -10.72 -11.30
N PHE A 104 6.34 -9.53 -10.73
CA PHE A 104 5.96 -8.38 -11.53
C PHE A 104 7.14 -7.54 -12.02
N LEU A 105 8.38 -8.04 -11.86
CA LEU A 105 9.52 -7.44 -12.56
C LEU A 105 9.35 -7.51 -14.07
N SER A 106 8.58 -8.48 -14.55
CA SER A 106 8.35 -8.61 -15.98
C SER A 106 7.02 -8.00 -16.41
N ASP A 107 6.39 -7.20 -15.55
CA ASP A 107 5.15 -6.55 -15.93
C ASP A 107 5.39 -5.62 -17.12
N PRO A 108 4.50 -5.61 -18.11
CA PRO A 108 4.72 -4.78 -19.30
C PRO A 108 4.66 -3.28 -19.03
N LEU A 109 4.10 -2.87 -17.91
CA LEU A 109 4.00 -1.45 -17.56
C LEU A 109 5.23 -1.02 -16.77
N PRO A 110 6.04 -0.09 -17.30
CA PRO A 110 7.27 0.31 -16.58
C PRO A 110 6.99 0.86 -15.18
N GLU A 111 5.85 1.55 -15.01
CA GLU A 111 5.50 2.08 -13.69
C GLU A 111 5.40 1.00 -12.65
N VAL A 112 5.04 -0.22 -13.07
CA VAL A 112 4.93 -1.34 -12.16
C VAL A 112 6.26 -2.09 -12.05
N SER A 113 6.87 -2.44 -13.19
CA SER A 113 8.09 -3.25 -13.17
C SER A 113 9.25 -2.52 -12.49
N GLU A 114 9.38 -1.23 -12.74
CA GLU A 114 10.47 -0.46 -12.12
C GLU A 114 10.24 -0.26 -10.64
N SER A 115 8.98 -0.07 -10.23
CA SER A 115 8.66 0.05 -8.80
C SER A 115 8.95 -1.25 -8.08
N CYS A 116 8.70 -2.38 -8.72
CA CYS A 116 9.02 -3.68 -8.12
C CYS A 116 10.52 -3.85 -7.98
N GLU A 117 11.28 -3.36 -8.96
CA GLU A 117 12.74 -3.43 -8.90
C GLU A 117 13.26 -2.64 -7.70
N VAL A 118 12.78 -1.40 -7.54
CA VAL A 118 13.20 -0.55 -6.42
C VAL A 118 12.78 -1.18 -5.10
N ALA A 119 11.56 -1.73 -5.03
CA ALA A 119 11.08 -2.36 -3.79
C ALA A 119 11.94 -3.55 -3.42
N LEU A 120 12.36 -4.34 -4.40
CA LEU A 120 13.23 -5.49 -4.15
C LEU A 120 14.60 -5.05 -3.65
N ASP A 121 15.12 -3.94 -4.19
CA ASP A 121 16.39 -3.39 -3.71
C ASP A 121 16.27 -2.98 -2.24
N LEU A 122 15.13 -2.36 -1.87
CA LEU A 122 14.92 -1.97 -0.48
C LEU A 122 14.82 -3.19 0.42
N LEU A 123 14.15 -4.25 -0.03
CA LEU A 123 14.08 -5.48 0.75
C LEU A 123 15.46 -6.10 0.96
N SER A 124 16.31 -6.02 -0.05
CA SER A 124 17.66 -6.55 0.06
C SER A 124 18.48 -5.79 1.09
N LEU A 125 18.28 -4.47 1.18
CA LEU A 125 18.94 -3.70 2.22
C LEU A 125 18.48 -4.10 3.62
N CYS A 126 17.20 -4.41 3.76
CA CYS A 126 16.68 -4.86 5.04
C CYS A 126 17.24 -6.23 5.43
N ASP A 127 17.58 -7.05 4.43
CA ASP A 127 18.09 -8.38 4.68
C ASP A 127 19.57 -8.40 5.02
N GLU A 128 20.31 -7.35 4.69
CA GLU A 128 21.75 -7.36 4.91
C GLU A 128 22.09 -7.26 6.38
N PRO A 129 23.07 -8.00 6.78
CA PRO A 129 23.48 -7.93 8.14
C PRO A 129 24.08 -6.58 8.37
N THR A 130 23.69 -6.02 9.41
CA THR A 130 24.17 -4.74 9.56
C THR A 130 25.29 -4.75 10.35
N GLU A 131 25.98 -5.48 10.27
CA GLU A 131 26.97 -5.48 10.98
C GLU A 131 27.70 -4.46 11.12
N ILE A 132 27.39 -3.72 10.96
CA ILE A 132 28.00 -2.67 11.03
C ILE A 132 28.36 -2.38 12.21
N ASP A 133 28.35 -2.68 12.80
CA ASP A 133 28.69 -2.59 13.71
C ASP A 133 29.58 -1.85 14.08
N TRP A 134 29.92 -1.36 14.04
CA TRP A 134 30.83 -0.54 14.35
C TRP A 134 30.61 0.01 15.56
#